data_401ad04be2178f53f2be5274f48e9a63
#
_entry.id   401ad04be2178f53f2be5274f48e9a63
#
_cell.length_a   1.000
_cell.length_b   1.000
_cell.length_c   1.000
_cell.angle_alpha   90.00
_cell.angle_beta   90.00
_cell.angle_gamma   90.00
#
_symmetry.space_group_name_H-M   'P 1'
#
loop_
_entity.id
_entity.type
_entity.pdbx_description
1 polymer ?
#
loop_
_entity_poly.entity_id
_entity_poly.type
_entity_poly.pdbx_seq_one_letter_code
_entity_poly.pdbx_strand_id
1 'polypeptide(L)'
;MKIVYGRDQKIKGSLTGDFDKDYAFLEAVFERSGDIVKNPFCIVDFCRAAAIYVDGMTDADMVEDFVIRPLLKQKWEEKISGRELLSYIENHVMETVDWKEDETFEDILTDILSGNTLLLLEGCKKAIILSTKKYPSRGVGETQQEMVIRGPKDSFTENMRINTALIRRRIRDPRLKMEHTMTGERSKTDLAIIYMEDLVRPELLEKIREKVKNISFDGIFDGGMVEQLLEENAWSPFPQFQHTERPDKAASGLLEGRIVLAVDNSPGVLILPATYQMFFQAGDDYYTRFEVASFARVLRFAASLFAIG
;
A
#
# COMPACT_ATOMS: atom_id res chain seq x y z
N MET A 1 17.42 -11.07 -8.33
CA MET A 1 16.54 -12.02 -9.04
C MET A 1 15.15 -11.36 -9.10
N LYS A 2 14.68 -10.93 -10.27
CA LYS A 2 13.33 -10.36 -10.37
C LYS A 2 12.32 -11.50 -10.20
N ILE A 3 11.59 -11.49 -9.11
CA ILE A 3 10.47 -12.41 -8.92
C ILE A 3 9.24 -11.72 -9.55
N VAL A 4 8.97 -12.03 -10.83
CA VAL A 4 7.76 -11.58 -11.52
C VAL A 4 6.71 -12.67 -11.31
N TYR A 5 5.70 -12.37 -10.52
CA TYR A 5 4.56 -13.27 -10.33
C TYR A 5 3.52 -13.01 -11.42
N GLY A 6 3.25 -14.00 -12.27
CA GLY A 6 2.11 -13.95 -13.18
C GLY A 6 0.77 -14.06 -12.41
N ARG A 7 -0.32 -13.70 -13.09
CA ARG A 7 -1.70 -13.63 -12.53
C ARG A 7 -2.14 -14.86 -11.73
N ASP A 8 -1.62 -16.05 -12.09
CA ASP A 8 -2.00 -17.34 -11.51
C ASP A 8 -0.91 -17.97 -10.61
N GLN A 9 0.19 -17.27 -10.37
CA GLN A 9 1.28 -17.81 -9.55
C GLN A 9 1.13 -17.40 -8.10
N LYS A 10 0.72 -18.35 -7.25
CA LYS A 10 0.81 -18.24 -5.80
C LYS A 10 2.28 -18.30 -5.36
N ILE A 11 2.65 -17.47 -4.41
CA ILE A 11 3.95 -17.53 -3.75
C ILE A 11 3.99 -18.83 -2.96
N LYS A 12 4.81 -19.78 -3.43
CA LYS A 12 5.00 -21.08 -2.75
C LYS A 12 6.37 -21.11 -2.10
N GLY A 13 6.45 -21.79 -0.97
CA GLY A 13 7.69 -22.01 -0.23
C GLY A 13 7.51 -21.76 1.26
N SER A 14 8.49 -22.22 2.01
CA SER A 14 8.55 -22.06 3.47
C SER A 14 9.90 -21.49 3.87
N LEU A 15 9.99 -20.93 5.06
CA LEU A 15 11.21 -20.42 5.63
C LEU A 15 12.28 -21.54 5.69
N THR A 16 13.48 -21.21 5.29
CA THR A 16 14.61 -22.15 5.26
C THR A 16 15.36 -22.19 6.59
N GLY A 17 15.26 -21.12 7.38
CA GLY A 17 16.08 -20.86 8.56
C GLY A 17 17.43 -20.20 8.25
N ASP A 18 17.73 -19.96 6.97
CA ASP A 18 18.87 -19.18 6.51
C ASP A 18 18.40 -17.72 6.36
N PHE A 19 18.83 -16.87 7.28
CA PHE A 19 18.38 -15.47 7.34
C PHE A 19 18.61 -14.72 6.02
N ASP A 20 19.77 -14.91 5.38
CA ASP A 20 20.08 -14.17 4.15
C ASP A 20 19.16 -14.58 3.00
N LYS A 21 18.85 -15.87 2.88
CA LYS A 21 17.94 -16.36 1.83
C LYS A 21 16.51 -15.90 2.07
N ASP A 22 16.04 -16.05 3.31
CA ASP A 22 14.67 -15.76 3.67
C ASP A 22 14.41 -14.24 3.61
N TYR A 23 15.36 -13.44 4.12
CA TYR A 23 15.28 -11.98 4.06
C TYR A 23 15.39 -11.45 2.62
N ALA A 24 16.35 -11.96 1.82
CA ALA A 24 16.48 -11.57 0.42
C ALA A 24 15.24 -11.93 -0.41
N PHE A 25 14.56 -13.05 -0.09
CA PHE A 25 13.29 -13.38 -0.72
C PHE A 25 12.23 -12.33 -0.39
N LEU A 26 12.06 -11.96 0.88
CA LEU A 26 11.09 -10.93 1.31
C LEU A 26 11.43 -9.55 0.72
N GLU A 27 12.72 -9.19 0.66
CA GLU A 27 13.17 -7.95 -0.01
C GLU A 27 12.77 -7.93 -1.50
N ALA A 28 12.96 -9.04 -2.19
CA ALA A 28 12.61 -9.15 -3.61
C ALA A 28 11.09 -9.09 -3.84
N VAL A 29 10.30 -9.73 -2.96
CA VAL A 29 8.82 -9.66 -3.02
C VAL A 29 8.34 -8.23 -2.81
N PHE A 30 8.93 -7.50 -1.87
CA PHE A 30 8.58 -6.11 -1.54
C PHE A 30 9.47 -5.08 -2.25
N GLU A 31 10.12 -5.45 -3.35
CA GLU A 31 10.80 -4.48 -4.21
C GLU A 31 9.78 -3.45 -4.72
N ARG A 32 10.14 -2.16 -4.69
CA ARG A 32 9.27 -1.03 -5.07
C ARG A 32 7.98 -0.87 -4.23
N SER A 33 7.97 -1.41 -3.03
CA SER A 33 6.89 -1.21 -2.06
C SER A 33 7.41 -0.30 -0.93
N GLY A 34 7.34 1.01 -1.14
CA GLY A 34 7.84 2.02 -0.20
C GLY A 34 7.02 2.13 1.08
N ASP A 35 5.82 1.52 1.10
CA ASP A 35 4.96 1.39 2.26
C ASP A 35 5.35 0.22 3.19
N ILE A 36 6.34 -0.60 2.80
CA ILE A 36 6.81 -1.72 3.62
C ILE A 36 8.10 -1.33 4.34
N VAL A 37 8.04 -1.29 5.64
CA VAL A 37 9.22 -1.09 6.50
C VAL A 37 9.94 -2.42 6.67
N LYS A 38 11.24 -2.41 6.38
CA LYS A 38 12.15 -3.55 6.55
C LYS A 38 13.27 -3.11 7.48
N ASN A 39 13.21 -3.52 8.73
CA ASN A 39 14.15 -3.11 9.78
C ASN A 39 14.98 -4.31 10.22
N PRO A 40 16.15 -4.58 9.60
CA PRO A 40 17.09 -5.58 10.08
C PRO A 40 17.88 -5.07 11.28
N PHE A 41 18.10 -5.92 12.28
CA PHE A 41 18.88 -5.62 13.46
C PHE A 41 19.61 -6.89 13.96
N CYS A 42 20.52 -6.71 14.87
CA CYS A 42 21.27 -7.82 15.45
C CYS A 42 20.98 -7.90 16.95
N ILE A 43 20.62 -9.08 17.43
CA ILE A 43 20.43 -9.36 18.84
C ILE A 43 21.80 -9.84 19.38
N VAL A 44 22.47 -8.95 20.11
CA VAL A 44 23.75 -9.22 20.80
C VAL A 44 24.80 -9.90 19.91
N ASP A 45 25.18 -9.25 18.80
CA ASP A 45 26.30 -9.60 17.91
C ASP A 45 26.32 -11.04 17.34
N PHE A 46 25.33 -11.87 17.62
CA PHE A 46 25.34 -13.27 17.17
C PHE A 46 24.03 -13.81 16.58
N CYS A 47 22.92 -13.08 16.69
CA CYS A 47 21.66 -13.47 16.06
C CYS A 47 21.07 -12.33 15.25
N ARG A 48 20.99 -12.52 13.95
CA ARG A 48 20.34 -11.55 13.06
C ARG A 48 18.83 -11.70 13.12
N ALA A 49 18.16 -10.57 13.14
CA ALA A 49 16.69 -10.50 13.14
C ALA A 49 16.22 -9.41 12.19
N ALA A 50 14.98 -9.48 11.77
CA ALA A 50 14.35 -8.40 11.01
C ALA A 50 12.87 -8.25 11.41
N ALA A 51 12.44 -7.01 11.63
CA ALA A 51 11.04 -6.66 11.77
C ALA A 51 10.53 -6.10 10.44
N ILE A 52 9.47 -6.70 9.88
CA ILE A 52 8.88 -6.29 8.59
C ILE A 52 7.39 -6.04 8.79
N TYR A 53 6.93 -4.86 8.39
CA TYR A 53 5.53 -4.45 8.57
C TYR A 53 5.11 -3.37 7.56
N VAL A 54 3.80 -3.12 7.46
CA VAL A 54 3.23 -2.06 6.61
C VAL A 54 3.17 -0.75 7.39
N ASP A 55 3.81 0.29 6.86
CA ASP A 55 3.72 1.65 7.42
C ASP A 55 2.29 2.19 7.32
N GLY A 56 1.83 2.86 8.38
CA GLY A 56 0.46 3.38 8.47
C GLY A 56 -0.62 2.34 8.76
N MET A 57 -0.31 1.04 8.79
CA MET A 57 -1.23 -0.03 9.21
C MET A 57 -0.79 -0.72 10.50
N THR A 58 0.43 -0.47 10.94
CA THR A 58 1.07 -1.10 12.11
C THR A 58 1.38 -0.03 13.15
N ASP A 59 1.25 -0.38 14.43
CA ASP A 59 1.73 0.45 15.54
C ASP A 59 3.24 0.31 15.67
N ALA A 60 3.98 1.20 14.99
CA ALA A 60 5.44 1.15 14.97
C ALA A 60 6.04 1.40 16.37
N ASP A 61 5.42 2.24 17.19
CA ASP A 61 5.85 2.50 18.56
C ASP A 61 5.74 1.22 19.41
N MET A 62 4.64 0.47 19.22
CA MET A 62 4.44 -0.82 19.88
C MET A 62 5.52 -1.83 19.47
N VAL A 63 5.85 -1.90 18.18
CA VAL A 63 6.92 -2.80 17.68
C VAL A 63 8.26 -2.42 18.27
N GLU A 64 8.60 -1.12 18.31
CA GLU A 64 9.87 -0.66 18.86
C GLU A 64 9.96 -0.88 20.37
N ASP A 65 8.94 -0.44 21.14
CA ASP A 65 8.99 -0.44 22.59
C ASP A 65 8.82 -1.82 23.22
N PHE A 66 7.96 -2.65 22.66
CA PHE A 66 7.62 -3.96 23.25
C PHE A 66 8.29 -5.15 22.57
N VAL A 67 8.89 -4.98 21.39
CA VAL A 67 9.55 -6.07 20.67
C VAL A 67 11.03 -5.81 20.50
N ILE A 68 11.40 -4.78 19.74
CA ILE A 68 12.80 -4.56 19.36
C ILE A 68 13.64 -4.15 20.58
N ARG A 69 13.19 -3.15 21.33
CA ARG A 69 13.94 -2.60 22.48
C ARG A 69 14.17 -3.60 23.61
N PRO A 70 13.22 -4.44 24.02
CA PRO A 70 13.48 -5.51 24.98
C PRO A 70 14.51 -6.51 24.50
N LEU A 71 14.46 -6.93 23.25
CA LEU A 71 15.43 -7.89 22.67
C LEU A 71 16.86 -7.31 22.63
N LEU A 72 17.02 -6.01 22.35
CA LEU A 72 18.31 -5.35 22.31
C LEU A 72 18.88 -5.03 23.70
N LYS A 73 18.01 -4.81 24.71
CA LYS A 73 18.44 -4.48 26.08
C LYS A 73 18.76 -5.70 26.95
N GLN A 74 18.26 -6.86 26.59
CA GLN A 74 18.51 -8.09 27.33
C GLN A 74 20.00 -8.43 27.32
N LYS A 75 20.58 -8.70 28.49
CA LYS A 75 21.93 -9.21 28.61
C LYS A 75 21.92 -10.73 28.44
N TRP A 76 22.52 -11.18 27.36
CA TRP A 76 22.68 -12.59 27.07
C TRP A 76 24.06 -13.05 27.57
N GLU A 77 24.08 -14.01 28.48
CA GLU A 77 25.34 -14.49 29.05
C GLU A 77 26.08 -15.49 28.15
N GLU A 78 25.33 -16.18 27.26
CA GLU A 78 25.86 -17.17 26.31
C GLU A 78 25.24 -17.01 24.92
N LYS A 79 25.89 -17.62 23.94
CA LYS A 79 25.38 -17.70 22.55
C LYS A 79 24.13 -18.55 22.51
N ILE A 80 22.97 -17.93 22.32
CA ILE A 80 21.69 -18.61 22.25
C ILE A 80 21.39 -18.98 20.78
N SER A 81 20.92 -20.19 20.55
CA SER A 81 20.45 -20.62 19.23
C SER A 81 19.14 -19.91 18.88
N GLY A 82 18.84 -19.75 17.57
CA GLY A 82 17.60 -19.13 17.15
C GLY A 82 16.35 -19.79 17.76
N ARG A 83 16.38 -21.10 18.01
CA ARG A 83 15.28 -21.84 18.62
C ARG A 83 15.12 -21.53 20.12
N GLU A 84 16.20 -21.35 20.83
CA GLU A 84 16.20 -20.95 22.26
C GLU A 84 15.75 -19.49 22.40
N LEU A 85 16.18 -18.63 21.46
CA LEU A 85 15.73 -17.25 21.36
C LEU A 85 14.21 -17.18 21.10
N LEU A 86 13.70 -18.00 20.20
CA LEU A 86 12.25 -18.12 19.96
C LEU A 86 11.51 -18.41 21.26
N SER A 87 11.94 -19.48 21.97
CA SER A 87 11.33 -19.86 23.26
C SER A 87 11.44 -18.79 24.34
N TYR A 88 12.55 -18.03 24.35
CA TYR A 88 12.71 -16.88 25.27
C TYR A 88 11.72 -15.77 24.93
N ILE A 89 11.59 -15.42 23.65
CA ILE A 89 10.66 -14.40 23.17
C ILE A 89 9.23 -14.78 23.55
N GLU A 90 8.83 -16.04 23.32
CA GLU A 90 7.53 -16.60 23.69
C GLU A 90 7.21 -16.43 25.18
N ASN A 91 8.17 -16.71 26.04
CA ASN A 91 7.94 -16.75 27.49
C ASN A 91 8.14 -15.41 28.23
N HIS A 92 8.85 -14.44 27.62
CA HIS A 92 9.29 -13.24 28.35
C HIS A 92 8.98 -11.90 27.62
N VAL A 93 8.80 -11.93 26.31
CA VAL A 93 8.57 -10.69 25.52
C VAL A 93 7.09 -10.58 25.12
N MET A 94 6.40 -11.70 24.98
CA MET A 94 5.05 -11.78 24.42
C MET A 94 3.91 -11.65 25.43
N GLU A 95 4.17 -11.18 26.66
CA GLU A 95 3.11 -11.00 27.68
C GLU A 95 2.09 -9.92 27.30
N THR A 96 2.43 -9.01 26.38
CA THR A 96 1.62 -7.83 26.07
C THR A 96 1.06 -7.78 24.66
N VAL A 97 1.47 -8.67 23.78
CA VAL A 97 1.09 -8.68 22.36
C VAL A 97 0.65 -10.08 21.94
N ASP A 98 -0.54 -10.20 21.36
CA ASP A 98 -0.98 -11.45 20.73
C ASP A 98 -0.05 -11.81 19.57
N TRP A 99 0.35 -13.07 19.49
CA TRP A 99 1.27 -13.56 18.48
C TRP A 99 0.93 -14.97 17.99
N LYS A 100 1.49 -15.33 16.83
CA LYS A 100 1.44 -16.69 16.29
C LYS A 100 2.71 -17.01 15.53
N GLU A 101 2.93 -18.29 15.23
CA GLU A 101 3.98 -18.74 14.34
C GLU A 101 3.44 -19.04 12.95
N ASP A 102 4.20 -18.67 11.92
CA ASP A 102 3.96 -19.09 10.54
C ASP A 102 5.25 -19.60 9.90
N GLU A 103 5.10 -20.57 8.99
CA GLU A 103 6.23 -21.23 8.30
C GLU A 103 6.21 -20.91 6.79
N THR A 104 5.03 -20.67 6.21
CA THR A 104 4.88 -20.49 4.76
C THR A 104 4.97 -19.03 4.36
N PHE A 105 5.61 -18.75 3.23
CA PHE A 105 5.66 -17.37 2.72
C PHE A 105 4.27 -16.83 2.37
N GLU A 106 3.32 -17.67 1.92
CA GLU A 106 1.95 -17.25 1.59
C GLU A 106 1.24 -16.68 2.83
N ASP A 107 1.32 -17.38 3.97
CA ASP A 107 0.70 -16.94 5.24
C ASP A 107 1.41 -15.71 5.80
N ILE A 108 2.75 -15.72 5.84
CA ILE A 108 3.58 -14.60 6.30
C ILE A 108 3.25 -13.32 5.53
N LEU A 109 3.21 -13.38 4.21
CA LEU A 109 2.90 -12.21 3.38
C LEU A 109 1.48 -11.70 3.61
N THR A 110 0.52 -12.62 3.76
CA THR A 110 -0.87 -12.27 4.06
C THR A 110 -0.98 -11.54 5.40
N ASP A 111 -0.23 -11.98 6.40
CA ASP A 111 -0.21 -11.35 7.71
C ASP A 111 0.45 -9.98 7.70
N ILE A 112 1.61 -9.83 7.07
CA ILE A 112 2.26 -8.52 6.92
C ILE A 112 1.30 -7.54 6.23
N LEU A 113 0.72 -7.94 5.10
CA LEU A 113 -0.19 -7.10 4.32
C LEU A 113 -1.54 -6.86 5.01
N SER A 114 -1.82 -7.58 6.10
CA SER A 114 -2.96 -7.34 6.98
C SER A 114 -2.65 -6.39 8.14
N GLY A 115 -1.42 -5.85 8.22
CA GLY A 115 -0.98 -4.91 9.26
C GLY A 115 -0.36 -5.55 10.50
N ASN A 116 -0.06 -6.85 10.46
CA ASN A 116 0.75 -7.51 11.48
C ASN A 116 2.24 -7.25 11.23
N THR A 117 3.06 -7.44 12.26
CA THR A 117 4.52 -7.39 12.15
C THR A 117 5.09 -8.78 12.07
N LEU A 118 5.89 -9.04 11.06
CA LEU A 118 6.77 -10.20 10.99
C LEU A 118 8.05 -9.94 11.80
N LEU A 119 8.40 -10.86 12.66
CA LEU A 119 9.73 -10.96 13.26
C LEU A 119 10.43 -12.21 12.72
N LEU A 120 11.41 -12.00 11.84
CA LEU A 120 12.27 -13.04 11.27
C LEU A 120 13.51 -13.19 12.14
N LEU A 121 13.87 -14.43 12.48
CA LEU A 121 15.02 -14.75 13.33
C LEU A 121 15.96 -15.71 12.62
N GLU A 122 17.26 -15.49 12.75
CA GLU A 122 18.30 -16.38 12.21
C GLU A 122 18.24 -17.77 12.85
N GLY A 123 18.34 -18.83 12.04
CA GLY A 123 18.29 -20.20 12.48
C GLY A 123 16.90 -20.76 12.76
N CYS A 124 15.84 -19.96 12.61
CA CYS A 124 14.46 -20.38 12.79
C CYS A 124 13.77 -20.66 11.46
N LYS A 125 13.11 -21.81 11.36
CA LYS A 125 12.24 -22.14 10.21
C LYS A 125 10.80 -21.65 10.38
N LYS A 126 10.54 -20.98 11.47
CA LYS A 126 9.27 -20.33 11.81
C LYS A 126 9.53 -18.87 12.08
N ALA A 127 8.63 -18.04 11.63
CA ALA A 127 8.63 -16.63 11.96
C ALA A 127 7.54 -16.32 12.99
N ILE A 128 7.76 -15.29 13.78
CA ILE A 128 6.78 -14.78 14.73
C ILE A 128 5.98 -13.69 14.04
N ILE A 129 4.67 -13.83 14.07
CA ILE A 129 3.74 -12.82 13.60
C ILE A 129 3.09 -12.15 14.81
N LEU A 130 3.30 -10.85 14.94
CA LEU A 130 2.81 -10.04 16.04
C LEU A 130 1.55 -9.26 15.62
N SER A 131 0.52 -9.30 16.45
CA SER A 131 -0.73 -8.57 16.22
C SER A 131 -0.57 -7.10 16.61
N THR A 132 0.02 -6.31 15.70
CA THR A 132 0.34 -4.89 15.91
C THR A 132 -0.51 -3.96 15.07
N LYS A 133 -1.70 -4.41 14.64
CA LYS A 133 -2.58 -3.65 13.75
C LYS A 133 -3.04 -2.34 14.38
N LYS A 134 -2.80 -1.24 13.64
CA LYS A 134 -3.28 0.09 13.99
C LYS A 134 -3.79 0.79 12.73
N TYR A 135 -5.02 0.51 12.37
CA TYR A 135 -5.61 1.18 11.22
C TYR A 135 -5.95 2.64 11.54
N PRO A 136 -5.75 3.55 10.57
CA PRO A 136 -6.26 4.91 10.70
C PRO A 136 -7.79 4.84 10.79
N SER A 137 -8.34 5.00 11.99
CA SER A 137 -9.80 4.89 12.25
C SER A 137 -10.42 6.23 12.66
N ARG A 138 -9.61 7.17 13.16
CA ARG A 138 -10.05 8.51 13.53
C ARG A 138 -9.31 9.56 12.71
N GLY A 139 -10.05 10.52 12.15
CA GLY A 139 -9.52 11.52 11.22
C GLY A 139 -9.73 11.18 9.75
N VAL A 140 -10.12 9.93 9.43
CA VAL A 140 -10.66 9.58 8.11
C VAL A 140 -12.10 10.07 8.06
N GLY A 141 -12.33 11.17 7.33
CA GLY A 141 -13.64 11.79 7.17
C GLY A 141 -14.57 10.98 6.26
N GLU A 142 -15.82 11.42 6.18
CA GLU A 142 -16.74 10.99 5.12
C GLU A 142 -16.43 11.78 3.83
N THR A 143 -16.64 11.15 2.67
CA THR A 143 -16.51 11.82 1.36
C THR A 143 -17.45 13.02 1.30
N GLN A 144 -16.92 14.19 0.95
CA GLN A 144 -17.73 15.41 0.82
C GLN A 144 -18.31 15.57 -0.58
N GLN A 145 -17.53 15.26 -1.60
CA GLN A 145 -17.92 15.44 -3.01
C GLN A 145 -18.51 14.17 -3.64
N GLU A 146 -18.10 12.99 -3.19
CA GLU A 146 -18.54 11.69 -3.72
C GLU A 146 -19.41 10.92 -2.71
N MET A 147 -20.43 11.57 -2.13
CA MET A 147 -21.35 10.92 -1.18
C MET A 147 -22.09 9.75 -1.82
N VAL A 148 -22.21 8.66 -1.08
CA VAL A 148 -22.93 7.45 -1.49
C VAL A 148 -23.99 7.07 -0.44
N ILE A 149 -25.13 6.55 -0.93
CA ILE A 149 -26.20 6.06 -0.06
C ILE A 149 -25.81 4.70 0.54
N ARG A 150 -25.11 3.87 -0.25
CA ARG A 150 -24.61 2.54 0.14
C ARG A 150 -23.14 2.41 -0.20
N GLY A 151 -22.38 1.72 0.65
CA GLY A 151 -20.96 1.45 0.46
C GLY A 151 -20.07 2.07 1.54
N PRO A 152 -18.75 1.93 1.40
CA PRO A 152 -17.80 2.56 2.29
C PRO A 152 -17.93 4.08 2.26
N LYS A 153 -17.85 4.70 3.42
CA LYS A 153 -17.95 6.16 3.57
C LYS A 153 -16.61 6.82 3.88
N ASP A 154 -15.57 6.00 4.10
CA ASP A 154 -14.23 6.50 4.37
C ASP A 154 -13.67 7.23 3.14
N SER A 155 -12.99 8.34 3.40
CA SER A 155 -12.38 9.22 2.42
C SER A 155 -10.87 9.27 2.59
N PHE A 156 -10.15 9.61 1.54
CA PHE A 156 -8.76 10.02 1.63
C PHE A 156 -8.61 11.29 2.45
N THR A 157 -7.40 11.51 2.95
CA THR A 157 -7.01 12.66 3.76
C THR A 157 -5.84 13.40 3.10
N GLU A 158 -5.42 14.51 3.65
CA GLU A 158 -4.25 15.26 3.18
C GLU A 158 -2.93 14.51 3.43
N ASN A 159 -2.92 13.48 4.28
CA ASN A 159 -1.72 12.72 4.58
C ASN A 159 -1.57 11.52 3.64
N MET A 160 -0.54 11.56 2.78
CA MET A 160 -0.27 10.51 1.79
C MET A 160 -0.08 9.13 2.43
N ARG A 161 0.55 9.05 3.61
CA ARG A 161 0.80 7.77 4.31
C ARG A 161 -0.50 7.11 4.77
N ILE A 162 -1.47 7.90 5.24
CA ILE A 162 -2.82 7.40 5.55
C ILE A 162 -3.50 6.91 4.26
N ASN A 163 -3.37 7.65 3.17
CA ASN A 163 -4.00 7.33 1.89
C ASN A 163 -3.46 6.01 1.30
N THR A 164 -2.14 5.81 1.35
CA THR A 164 -1.52 4.54 0.92
C THR A 164 -1.97 3.36 1.79
N ALA A 165 -2.07 3.55 3.11
CA ALA A 165 -2.58 2.53 4.04
C ALA A 165 -4.05 2.17 3.76
N LEU A 166 -4.91 3.15 3.42
CA LEU A 166 -6.32 2.91 3.05
C LEU A 166 -6.45 2.07 1.77
N ILE A 167 -5.56 2.25 0.81
CA ILE A 167 -5.49 1.43 -0.41
C ILE A 167 -4.96 0.03 -0.07
N ARG A 168 -3.85 -0.07 0.67
CA ARG A 168 -3.23 -1.34 1.07
C ARG A 168 -4.19 -2.23 1.87
N ARG A 169 -4.97 -1.65 2.76
CA ARG A 169 -5.99 -2.36 3.53
C ARG A 169 -7.03 -3.07 2.65
N ARG A 170 -7.33 -2.53 1.45
CA ARG A 170 -8.27 -3.11 0.49
C ARG A 170 -7.63 -4.13 -0.44
N ILE A 171 -6.37 -3.92 -0.79
CA ILE A 171 -5.62 -4.82 -1.69
C ILE A 171 -4.43 -5.38 -0.94
N ARG A 172 -4.60 -6.56 -0.34
CA ARG A 172 -3.57 -7.27 0.43
C ARG A 172 -2.79 -8.23 -0.48
N ASP A 173 -2.22 -7.68 -1.55
CA ASP A 173 -1.47 -8.43 -2.54
C ASP A 173 -0.06 -7.85 -2.66
N PRO A 174 1.01 -8.66 -2.61
CA PRO A 174 2.39 -8.17 -2.74
C PRO A 174 2.70 -7.59 -4.12
N ARG A 175 1.87 -7.86 -5.14
CA ARG A 175 1.96 -7.24 -6.48
C ARG A 175 1.46 -5.81 -6.53
N LEU A 176 0.76 -5.34 -5.48
CA LEU A 176 0.48 -3.91 -5.33
C LEU A 176 1.78 -3.21 -4.96
N LYS A 177 2.28 -2.37 -5.85
CA LYS A 177 3.50 -1.59 -5.67
C LYS A 177 3.17 -0.14 -5.37
N MET A 178 3.96 0.48 -4.51
CA MET A 178 3.83 1.88 -4.11
C MET A 178 5.21 2.53 -4.15
N GLU A 179 5.53 3.16 -5.27
CA GLU A 179 6.82 3.84 -5.46
C GLU A 179 6.73 5.25 -4.90
N HIS A 180 7.48 5.51 -3.84
CA HIS A 180 7.56 6.84 -3.25
C HIS A 180 8.61 7.68 -3.97
N THR A 181 8.26 8.92 -4.28
CA THR A 181 9.12 9.93 -4.88
C THR A 181 8.76 11.31 -4.36
N MET A 182 9.57 12.30 -4.68
CA MET A 182 9.29 13.70 -4.33
C MET A 182 9.15 14.52 -5.60
N THR A 183 8.28 15.52 -5.57
CA THR A 183 8.06 16.47 -6.66
C THR A 183 8.06 17.91 -6.14
N GLY A 184 8.36 18.88 -7.04
CA GLY A 184 8.56 20.28 -6.65
C GLY A 184 9.98 20.57 -6.20
N GLU A 185 10.63 21.59 -6.81
CA GLU A 185 12.05 21.89 -6.55
C GLU A 185 12.29 22.39 -5.12
N ARG A 186 11.36 23.16 -4.58
CA ARG A 186 11.44 23.74 -3.23
C ARG A 186 10.49 23.07 -2.23
N SER A 187 9.27 22.70 -2.66
CA SER A 187 8.28 22.09 -1.76
C SER A 187 8.67 20.68 -1.34
N LYS A 188 9.38 19.93 -2.21
CA LYS A 188 9.76 18.52 -1.95
C LYS A 188 8.56 17.69 -1.49
N THR A 189 7.42 17.88 -2.16
CA THR A 189 6.16 17.24 -1.82
C THR A 189 6.22 15.75 -2.14
N ASP A 190 5.88 14.92 -1.17
CA ASP A 190 5.85 13.47 -1.33
C ASP A 190 4.75 13.05 -2.31
N LEU A 191 5.07 12.10 -3.17
CA LEU A 191 4.18 11.53 -4.17
C LEU A 191 4.38 10.02 -4.23
N ALA A 192 3.28 9.25 -4.24
CA ALA A 192 3.32 7.82 -4.46
C ALA A 192 2.70 7.45 -5.81
N ILE A 193 3.45 6.67 -6.61
CA ILE A 193 2.95 6.02 -7.83
C ILE A 193 2.52 4.61 -7.44
N ILE A 194 1.22 4.33 -7.52
CA ILE A 194 0.61 3.09 -7.04
C ILE A 194 0.06 2.32 -8.24
N TYR A 195 0.38 1.02 -8.33
CA TYR A 195 -0.06 0.16 -9.44
C TYR A 195 -0.02 -1.32 -9.07
N MET A 196 -0.77 -2.14 -9.83
CA MET A 196 -0.65 -3.60 -9.77
C MET A 196 0.39 -4.05 -10.80
N GLU A 197 1.47 -4.69 -10.34
CA GLU A 197 2.63 -5.06 -11.18
C GLU A 197 2.27 -6.00 -12.34
N ASP A 198 1.28 -6.88 -12.13
CA ASP A 198 0.83 -7.86 -13.12
C ASP A 198 -0.27 -7.35 -14.05
N LEU A 199 -0.86 -6.18 -13.77
CA LEU A 199 -1.99 -5.62 -14.52
C LEU A 199 -1.65 -4.33 -15.27
N VAL A 200 -0.72 -3.54 -14.74
CA VAL A 200 -0.34 -2.25 -15.32
C VAL A 200 0.33 -2.42 -16.68
N ARG A 201 0.07 -1.50 -17.60
CA ARG A 201 0.79 -1.43 -18.88
C ARG A 201 2.19 -0.86 -18.65
N PRO A 202 3.27 -1.59 -18.96
CA PRO A 202 4.64 -1.15 -18.68
C PRO A 202 4.98 0.19 -19.35
N GLU A 203 4.53 0.40 -20.59
CA GLU A 203 4.82 1.62 -21.36
C GLU A 203 4.19 2.85 -20.70
N LEU A 204 2.97 2.69 -20.16
CA LEU A 204 2.27 3.77 -19.46
C LEU A 204 2.97 4.08 -18.12
N LEU A 205 3.39 3.04 -17.40
CA LEU A 205 4.07 3.20 -16.13
C LEU A 205 5.40 3.95 -16.30
N GLU A 206 6.23 3.55 -17.26
CA GLU A 206 7.49 4.24 -17.54
C GLU A 206 7.26 5.70 -17.96
N LYS A 207 6.27 5.94 -18.80
CA LYS A 207 5.89 7.30 -19.21
C LYS A 207 5.51 8.19 -18.02
N ILE A 208 4.77 7.64 -17.05
CA ILE A 208 4.38 8.39 -15.86
C ILE A 208 5.57 8.64 -14.94
N ARG A 209 6.45 7.64 -14.75
CA ARG A 209 7.69 7.80 -13.99
C ARG A 209 8.56 8.92 -14.54
N GLU A 210 8.75 8.93 -15.87
CA GLU A 210 9.53 9.97 -16.55
C GLU A 210 8.87 11.34 -16.39
N LYS A 211 7.56 11.46 -16.58
CA LYS A 211 6.84 12.71 -16.43
C LYS A 211 6.93 13.26 -15.00
N VAL A 212 6.67 12.42 -13.99
CA VAL A 212 6.76 12.82 -12.57
C VAL A 212 8.17 13.27 -12.23
N LYS A 213 9.20 12.53 -12.69
CA LYS A 213 10.60 12.88 -12.47
C LYS A 213 11.00 14.22 -13.11
N ASN A 214 10.39 14.57 -14.25
CA ASN A 214 10.71 15.76 -15.02
C ASN A 214 9.85 16.98 -14.64
N ILE A 215 9.02 16.89 -13.60
CA ILE A 215 8.30 18.06 -13.09
C ILE A 215 9.34 19.07 -12.56
N SER A 216 9.48 20.18 -13.28
CA SER A 216 10.31 21.31 -12.87
C SER A 216 9.38 22.48 -12.52
N PHE A 217 8.99 22.52 -11.25
CA PHE A 217 8.14 23.57 -10.68
C PHE A 217 8.53 23.81 -9.23
N ASP A 218 8.57 25.05 -8.78
CA ASP A 218 9.07 25.40 -7.45
C ASP A 218 8.28 24.76 -6.31
N GLY A 219 6.95 24.79 -6.39
CA GLY A 219 6.08 24.31 -5.34
C GLY A 219 4.86 23.53 -5.85
N ILE A 220 4.71 22.31 -5.39
CA ILE A 220 3.53 21.47 -5.60
C ILE A 220 2.77 21.39 -4.27
N PHE A 221 1.53 21.84 -4.25
CA PHE A 221 0.75 21.97 -3.01
C PHE A 221 -0.44 21.01 -2.96
N ASP A 222 -0.87 20.47 -4.11
CA ASP A 222 -1.94 19.46 -4.17
C ASP A 222 -1.88 18.60 -5.45
N GLY A 223 -2.76 17.60 -5.52
CA GLY A 223 -2.88 16.72 -6.68
C GLY A 223 -3.32 17.39 -7.96
N GLY A 224 -4.13 18.46 -7.89
CA GLY A 224 -4.60 19.20 -9.08
C GLY A 224 -3.47 19.90 -9.83
N MET A 225 -2.44 20.36 -9.12
CA MET A 225 -1.23 20.89 -9.77
C MET A 225 -0.47 19.79 -10.51
N VAL A 226 -0.34 18.61 -9.89
CA VAL A 226 0.31 17.45 -10.54
C VAL A 226 -0.47 17.03 -11.78
N GLU A 227 -1.80 16.98 -11.72
CA GLU A 227 -2.67 16.69 -12.86
C GLU A 227 -2.36 17.60 -14.04
N GLN A 228 -2.39 18.91 -13.83
CA GLN A 228 -2.12 19.90 -14.89
C GLN A 228 -0.73 19.75 -15.51
N LEU A 229 0.29 19.46 -14.70
CA LEU A 229 1.67 19.30 -15.18
C LEU A 229 1.89 17.97 -15.93
N LEU A 230 1.09 16.95 -15.66
CA LEU A 230 1.18 15.65 -16.32
C LEU A 230 0.29 15.54 -17.57
N GLU A 231 -0.71 16.40 -17.74
CA GLU A 231 -1.58 16.43 -18.93
C GLU A 231 -0.78 16.56 -20.21
N GLU A 232 -1.16 15.80 -21.24
CA GLU A 232 -0.50 15.83 -22.55
C GLU A 232 -1.07 16.88 -23.50
N ASN A 233 -2.35 17.18 -23.31
CA ASN A 233 -3.07 18.12 -24.15
C ASN A 233 -3.96 19.02 -23.29
N ALA A 234 -3.41 20.15 -22.90
CA ALA A 234 -4.11 21.17 -22.12
C ALA A 234 -5.34 21.79 -22.86
N TRP A 235 -5.48 21.58 -24.17
CA TRP A 235 -6.62 22.04 -24.95
C TRP A 235 -7.72 20.99 -25.12
N SER A 236 -7.51 19.77 -24.58
CA SER A 236 -8.53 18.73 -24.61
C SER A 236 -9.65 19.09 -23.63
N PRO A 237 -10.93 19.09 -24.07
CA PRO A 237 -12.05 19.24 -23.14
C PRO A 237 -12.29 17.99 -22.30
N PHE A 238 -11.58 16.88 -22.59
CA PHE A 238 -11.73 15.61 -21.88
C PHE A 238 -10.59 15.43 -20.90
N PRO A 239 -10.85 15.29 -19.59
CA PRO A 239 -9.82 15.08 -18.59
C PRO A 239 -9.10 13.73 -18.82
N GLN A 240 -7.79 13.73 -18.63
CA GLN A 240 -6.95 12.54 -18.77
C GLN A 240 -6.80 11.78 -17.46
N PHE A 241 -7.16 12.41 -16.36
CA PHE A 241 -7.14 11.89 -15.01
C PHE A 241 -8.54 11.88 -14.41
N GLN A 242 -8.78 10.96 -13.50
CA GLN A 242 -9.98 10.96 -12.68
C GLN A 242 -9.57 11.22 -11.23
N HIS A 243 -10.00 12.34 -10.68
CA HIS A 243 -9.85 12.61 -9.26
C HIS A 243 -10.88 11.82 -8.46
N THR A 244 -10.50 11.29 -7.29
CA THR A 244 -11.43 10.66 -6.35
C THR A 244 -10.97 10.81 -4.91
N GLU A 245 -11.92 11.08 -4.02
CA GLU A 245 -11.73 11.03 -2.57
C GLU A 245 -11.95 9.62 -2.00
N ARG A 246 -12.36 8.67 -2.83
CA ARG A 246 -12.81 7.34 -2.40
C ARG A 246 -11.73 6.27 -2.55
N PRO A 247 -11.27 5.66 -1.44
CA PRO A 247 -10.31 4.58 -1.48
C PRO A 247 -10.80 3.31 -2.19
N ASP A 248 -12.10 3.01 -2.15
CA ASP A 248 -12.68 1.86 -2.86
C ASP A 248 -12.65 2.04 -4.39
N LYS A 249 -12.89 3.26 -4.88
CA LYS A 249 -12.80 3.59 -6.30
C LYS A 249 -11.36 3.52 -6.81
N ALA A 250 -10.41 4.03 -6.01
CA ALA A 250 -8.99 3.89 -6.33
C ALA A 250 -8.55 2.42 -6.38
N ALA A 251 -8.95 1.62 -5.40
CA ALA A 251 -8.66 0.19 -5.38
C ALA A 251 -9.27 -0.55 -6.59
N SER A 252 -10.51 -0.23 -6.98
CA SER A 252 -11.12 -0.78 -8.20
C SER A 252 -10.33 -0.43 -9.45
N GLY A 253 -9.89 0.83 -9.60
CA GLY A 253 -9.07 1.26 -10.72
C GLY A 253 -7.73 0.50 -10.80
N LEU A 254 -7.08 0.28 -9.67
CA LEU A 254 -5.84 -0.52 -9.58
C LEU A 254 -6.05 -1.96 -10.06
N LEU A 255 -7.15 -2.61 -9.65
CA LEU A 255 -7.50 -3.96 -10.09
C LEU A 255 -7.90 -4.04 -11.57
N GLU A 256 -8.23 -2.91 -12.21
CA GLU A 256 -8.42 -2.78 -13.65
C GLU A 256 -7.11 -2.50 -14.41
N GLY A 257 -5.95 -2.45 -13.73
CA GLY A 257 -4.64 -2.18 -14.32
C GLY A 257 -4.33 -0.70 -14.53
N ARG A 258 -5.04 0.20 -13.86
CA ARG A 258 -4.77 1.64 -13.85
C ARG A 258 -3.67 1.99 -12.87
N ILE A 259 -3.13 3.19 -13.00
CA ILE A 259 -2.17 3.78 -12.07
C ILE A 259 -2.92 4.78 -11.20
N VAL A 260 -2.55 4.84 -9.92
CA VAL A 260 -3.04 5.83 -8.97
C VAL A 260 -1.87 6.67 -8.50
N LEU A 261 -2.04 7.99 -8.50
CA LEU A 261 -1.08 8.93 -7.92
C LEU A 261 -1.67 9.51 -6.64
N ALA A 262 -1.00 9.29 -5.52
CA ALA A 262 -1.31 9.93 -4.25
C ALA A 262 -0.28 11.01 -3.98
N VAL A 263 -0.74 12.24 -3.78
CA VAL A 263 0.10 13.43 -3.54
C VAL A 263 -0.15 13.89 -2.11
N ASP A 264 0.90 14.18 -1.38
CA ASP A 264 0.77 14.72 -0.03
C ASP A 264 0.09 16.09 -0.04
N ASN A 265 -0.59 16.43 1.03
CA ASN A 265 -1.46 17.61 1.17
C ASN A 265 -2.72 17.60 0.27
N SER A 266 -3.06 16.46 -0.34
CA SER A 266 -4.24 16.33 -1.19
C SER A 266 -5.23 15.32 -0.61
N PRO A 267 -6.50 15.71 -0.36
CA PRO A 267 -7.53 14.82 0.21
C PRO A 267 -8.11 13.84 -0.83
N GLY A 268 -7.43 13.65 -1.94
CA GLY A 268 -7.84 12.73 -2.99
C GLY A 268 -6.66 12.20 -3.79
N VAL A 269 -6.94 11.25 -4.67
CA VAL A 269 -5.95 10.65 -5.54
C VAL A 269 -6.35 10.78 -7.01
N LEU A 270 -5.37 10.73 -7.90
CA LEU A 270 -5.56 10.77 -9.34
C LEU A 270 -5.47 9.35 -9.91
N ILE A 271 -6.47 8.94 -10.67
CA ILE A 271 -6.52 7.64 -11.37
C ILE A 271 -6.28 7.88 -12.85
N LEU A 272 -5.35 7.14 -13.45
CA LEU A 272 -5.02 7.24 -14.87
C LEU A 272 -4.77 5.90 -15.54
N PRO A 273 -5.04 5.77 -16.85
CA PRO A 273 -5.69 6.76 -17.69
C PRO A 273 -7.19 6.85 -17.38
N ALA A 274 -7.75 8.04 -17.43
CA ALA A 274 -9.20 8.20 -17.38
C ALA A 274 -9.82 7.83 -18.73
N THR A 275 -10.99 7.22 -18.71
CA THR A 275 -11.80 6.97 -19.89
C THR A 275 -13.12 7.70 -19.79
N TYR A 276 -13.69 8.12 -20.92
CA TYR A 276 -14.95 8.84 -20.95
C TYR A 276 -16.06 8.15 -20.16
N GLN A 277 -16.13 6.82 -20.21
CA GLN A 277 -17.13 6.02 -19.49
C GLN A 277 -17.03 6.14 -17.96
N MET A 278 -15.85 6.40 -17.42
CA MET A 278 -15.65 6.52 -15.96
C MET A 278 -16.39 7.70 -15.35
N PHE A 279 -16.56 8.77 -16.11
CA PHE A 279 -17.25 9.97 -15.65
C PHE A 279 -18.78 9.78 -15.52
N PHE A 280 -19.33 8.70 -16.09
CA PHE A 280 -20.74 8.32 -15.93
C PHE A 280 -20.99 7.28 -14.85
N GLN A 281 -19.93 6.78 -14.22
CA GLN A 281 -20.02 5.81 -13.12
C GLN A 281 -20.08 6.56 -11.79
N ALA A 282 -21.19 6.44 -11.08
CA ALA A 282 -21.29 6.90 -9.70
C ALA A 282 -20.81 5.81 -8.74
N GLY A 283 -20.35 6.19 -7.55
CA GLY A 283 -19.95 5.24 -6.53
C GLY A 283 -21.06 4.26 -6.13
N ASP A 284 -22.31 4.72 -6.13
CA ASP A 284 -23.48 3.90 -5.82
C ASP A 284 -23.71 2.76 -6.81
N ASP A 285 -23.23 2.87 -8.07
CA ASP A 285 -23.45 1.85 -9.10
C ASP A 285 -22.82 0.50 -8.74
N TYR A 286 -21.78 0.48 -7.91
CA TYR A 286 -21.09 -0.73 -7.44
C TYR A 286 -21.83 -1.43 -6.28
N TYR A 287 -22.72 -0.71 -5.59
CA TYR A 287 -23.41 -1.18 -4.38
C TYR A 287 -24.93 -1.33 -4.55
N THR A 288 -25.44 -1.00 -5.73
CA THR A 288 -26.86 -1.19 -6.10
C THR A 288 -27.04 -2.41 -7.01
N ARG A 289 -28.27 -2.88 -7.15
CA ARG A 289 -28.58 -3.97 -8.07
C ARG A 289 -28.26 -3.57 -9.51
N PHE A 290 -27.76 -4.51 -10.29
CA PHE A 290 -27.24 -4.25 -11.64
C PHE A 290 -28.29 -3.61 -12.58
N GLU A 291 -29.60 -3.94 -12.41
CA GLU A 291 -30.66 -3.37 -13.21
C GLU A 291 -30.82 -1.86 -12.97
N VAL A 292 -30.78 -1.45 -11.69
CA VAL A 292 -30.90 -0.03 -11.29
C VAL A 292 -29.64 0.73 -11.70
N ALA A 293 -28.45 0.16 -11.46
CA ALA A 293 -27.19 0.76 -11.85
C ALA A 293 -27.08 0.94 -13.37
N SER A 294 -27.50 -0.07 -14.16
CA SER A 294 -27.50 0.00 -15.62
C SER A 294 -28.44 1.07 -16.15
N PHE A 295 -29.66 1.14 -15.61
CA PHE A 295 -30.63 2.16 -15.98
C PHE A 295 -30.11 3.58 -15.65
N ALA A 296 -29.56 3.77 -14.45
CA ALA A 296 -29.02 5.06 -14.05
C ALA A 296 -27.84 5.49 -14.94
N ARG A 297 -26.95 4.56 -15.35
CA ARG A 297 -25.87 4.84 -16.31
C ARG A 297 -26.38 5.27 -17.67
N VAL A 298 -27.40 4.56 -18.20
CA VAL A 298 -28.02 4.92 -19.48
C VAL A 298 -28.64 6.32 -19.41
N LEU A 299 -29.32 6.64 -18.32
CA LEU A 299 -29.90 7.98 -18.13
C LEU A 299 -28.82 9.07 -18.05
N ARG A 300 -27.72 8.84 -17.31
CA ARG A 300 -26.61 9.80 -17.24
C ARG A 300 -25.94 9.99 -18.60
N PHE A 301 -25.76 8.92 -19.37
CA PHE A 301 -25.20 9.00 -20.71
C PHE A 301 -26.13 9.76 -21.65
N ALA A 302 -27.44 9.45 -21.64
CA ALA A 302 -28.40 10.20 -22.44
C ALA A 302 -28.46 11.68 -22.06
N ALA A 303 -28.45 12.00 -20.76
CA ALA A 303 -28.40 13.39 -20.28
C ALA A 303 -27.16 14.14 -20.76
N SER A 304 -25.98 13.49 -20.81
CA SER A 304 -24.76 14.10 -21.32
C SER A 304 -24.86 14.45 -22.81
N LEU A 305 -25.50 13.60 -23.62
CA LEU A 305 -25.71 13.88 -25.04
C LEU A 305 -26.59 15.11 -25.24
N PHE A 306 -27.64 15.26 -24.41
CA PHE A 306 -28.53 16.42 -24.46
C PHE A 306 -27.85 17.71 -23.93
N ALA A 307 -26.85 17.58 -23.05
CA ALA A 307 -26.13 18.73 -22.52
C ALA A 307 -25.05 19.29 -23.47
N ILE A 308 -24.57 18.48 -24.42
CA ILE A 308 -23.53 18.84 -25.39
C ILE A 308 -24.15 19.36 -26.71
N GLY A 309 -25.38 18.94 -27.04
CA GLY A 309 -26.14 19.37 -28.24
C GLY A 309 -27.03 20.56 -27.96
#